data_0bb1ce53bfff6a465326cccc352517d2
#
_entry.id   0bb1ce53bfff6a465326cccc352517d2
#
_cell.length_a   1.000
_cell.length_b   1.000
_cell.length_c   1.000
_cell.angle_alpha   90.00
_cell.angle_beta   90.00
_cell.angle_gamma   90.00
#
_symmetry.space_group_name_H-M   'P 1'
#
loop_
_entity.id
_entity.type
_entity.pdbx_description
1 polymer ?
#
loop_
_entity_poly.entity_id
_entity_poly.type
_entity_poly.pdbx_seq_one_letter_code
_entity_poly.pdbx_strand_id
1 'polypeptide(L)'
;MRLPETFSFSSPLKINCGSRALENLPTELGAFNASAPLILASRDQVGRKRIRTVIDAFKTSGLTLGIYDRLPDRPEPDLMPVLARMFRDGACDSVIVLGHGSVVDTAKCLNLMVSTGFHGTFDDAGRHVDDPGPLRPLMLVATAGGNGDEVTGFANDGVRRLRSPRLTPTTAFIDPAMMVDRNDHDVVDGALIALVHAVEAFLDDAAGPMCRAYAHTAMGLIVKHLPAVLRKTDRKKNLCAVVNGQVAAGCAFFSSSPGICHALATGLKEGTDLPLGFLMATLLPHMVAEAGFNQPERVGELLYPMVGEDIFAVMAADLQTPRTIALFWEFFDALNAELSLKIPTAIDDAELTGEQIERIQSRLASGSPDDLVARILEGARHGAGTIDN
;
A
#
# COMPACT_ATOMS: atom_id res chain seq x y z
N MET A 1 18.74 -17.77 4.69
CA MET A 1 18.59 -16.30 4.45
C MET A 1 19.95 -15.64 4.47
N ARG A 2 20.41 -15.04 3.37
CA ARG A 2 21.65 -14.24 3.32
C ARG A 2 21.34 -12.82 3.81
N LEU A 3 22.06 -12.34 4.83
CA LEU A 3 21.89 -10.97 5.33
C LEU A 3 22.68 -9.99 4.46
N PRO A 4 22.12 -8.79 4.15
CA PRO A 4 22.89 -7.72 3.56
C PRO A 4 23.99 -7.25 4.53
N GLU A 5 25.07 -6.71 4.01
CA GLU A 5 26.18 -6.20 4.83
C GLU A 5 25.76 -5.05 5.74
N THR A 6 24.87 -4.20 5.22
CA THR A 6 24.23 -3.11 5.98
C THR A 6 22.77 -2.99 5.57
N PHE A 7 21.91 -2.66 6.50
CA PHE A 7 20.50 -2.34 6.22
C PHE A 7 19.96 -1.34 7.23
N SER A 8 18.89 -0.65 6.87
CA SER A 8 18.12 0.20 7.77
C SER A 8 16.65 -0.20 7.69
N PHE A 9 16.00 -0.27 8.82
CA PHE A 9 14.56 -0.50 8.92
C PHE A 9 13.94 0.51 9.89
N SER A 10 12.87 1.16 9.46
CA SER A 10 12.13 2.09 10.30
C SER A 10 10.63 1.88 10.13
N SER A 11 9.95 1.56 11.22
CA SER A 11 8.49 1.52 11.29
C SER A 11 8.03 2.03 12.66
N PRO A 12 7.92 3.35 12.84
CA PRO A 12 7.52 3.95 14.10
C PRO A 12 6.02 3.79 14.39
N LEU A 13 5.29 3.07 13.53
CA LEU A 13 3.85 2.91 13.57
C LEU A 13 3.40 2.03 14.75
N LYS A 14 2.51 2.57 15.58
CA LYS A 14 1.72 1.78 16.53
C LYS A 14 0.43 1.30 15.84
N ILE A 15 0.04 0.05 16.05
CA ILE A 15 -1.19 -0.52 15.46
C ILE A 15 -2.17 -0.91 16.56
N ASN A 16 -3.38 -0.34 16.54
CA ASN A 16 -4.53 -0.77 17.32
C ASN A 16 -5.50 -1.53 16.39
N CYS A 17 -5.61 -2.84 16.56
CA CYS A 17 -6.43 -3.68 15.70
C CYS A 17 -7.44 -4.50 16.51
N GLY A 18 -8.67 -4.58 16.02
CA GLY A 18 -9.73 -5.42 16.57
C GLY A 18 -11.05 -4.69 16.74
N SER A 19 -12.06 -5.42 17.20
CA SER A 19 -13.37 -4.85 17.52
C SER A 19 -13.22 -3.78 18.61
N ARG A 20 -13.80 -2.61 18.37
CA ARG A 20 -13.73 -1.46 19.27
C ARG A 20 -12.35 -0.81 19.39
N ALA A 21 -11.43 -1.06 18.42
CA ALA A 21 -10.12 -0.41 18.40
C ALA A 21 -10.25 1.13 18.41
N LEU A 22 -11.28 1.68 17.78
CA LEU A 22 -11.56 3.12 17.73
C LEU A 22 -11.76 3.76 19.10
N GLU A 23 -12.21 3.01 20.11
CA GLU A 23 -12.41 3.53 21.47
C GLU A 23 -11.08 3.94 22.12
N ASN A 24 -9.95 3.48 21.60
CA ASN A 24 -8.62 3.88 22.05
C ASN A 24 -8.16 5.25 21.48
N LEU A 25 -8.87 5.83 20.50
CA LEU A 25 -8.49 7.11 19.89
C LEU A 25 -8.22 8.22 20.91
N PRO A 26 -9.10 8.50 21.91
CA PRO A 26 -8.83 9.54 22.89
C PRO A 26 -7.60 9.24 23.77
N THR A 27 -7.40 7.97 24.14
CA THR A 27 -6.25 7.54 24.95
C THR A 27 -4.94 7.70 24.18
N GLU A 28 -4.92 7.34 22.90
CA GLU A 28 -3.74 7.49 22.05
C GLU A 28 -3.40 8.97 21.82
N LEU A 29 -4.39 9.84 21.62
CA LEU A 29 -4.17 11.30 21.56
C LEU A 29 -3.56 11.82 22.87
N GLY A 30 -4.12 11.39 24.01
CA GLY A 30 -3.61 11.77 25.34
C GLY A 30 -2.15 11.37 25.56
N ALA A 31 -1.69 10.24 24.99
CA ALA A 31 -0.29 9.82 25.06
C ALA A 31 0.67 10.80 24.36
N PHE A 32 0.17 11.58 23.40
CA PHE A 32 0.89 12.65 22.73
C PHE A 32 0.59 14.05 23.28
N ASN A 33 -0.14 14.16 24.40
CA ASN A 33 -0.66 15.42 24.95
C ASN A 33 -1.51 16.23 23.94
N ALA A 34 -2.19 15.53 23.04
CA ALA A 34 -3.08 16.13 22.06
C ALA A 34 -4.55 16.06 22.55
N SER A 35 -5.30 17.15 22.33
CA SER A 35 -6.64 17.33 22.87
C SER A 35 -7.65 17.95 21.89
N ALA A 36 -7.17 18.44 20.74
CA ALA A 36 -7.98 19.11 19.74
C ALA A 36 -7.68 18.59 18.32
N PRO A 37 -8.04 17.32 18.00
CA PRO A 37 -7.76 16.75 16.69
C PRO A 37 -8.63 17.37 15.58
N LEU A 38 -8.03 17.56 14.40
CA LEU A 38 -8.76 17.76 13.15
C LEU A 38 -9.01 16.40 12.48
N ILE A 39 -10.28 16.02 12.37
CA ILE A 39 -10.71 14.81 11.67
C ILE A 39 -10.86 15.13 10.19
N LEU A 40 -10.14 14.40 9.34
CA LEU A 40 -10.16 14.48 7.90
C LEU A 40 -10.75 13.22 7.29
N ALA A 41 -11.72 13.37 6.38
CA ALA A 41 -12.35 12.23 5.70
C ALA A 41 -12.89 12.61 4.31
N SER A 42 -13.07 11.60 3.46
CA SER A 42 -13.92 11.68 2.27
C SER A 42 -15.25 10.98 2.54
N ARG A 43 -16.37 11.67 2.34
CA ARG A 43 -17.70 11.06 2.48
C ARG A 43 -17.92 9.93 1.49
N ASP A 44 -17.32 10.04 0.32
CA ASP A 44 -17.46 9.04 -0.75
C ASP A 44 -16.70 7.76 -0.40
N GLN A 45 -15.53 7.89 0.24
CA GLN A 45 -14.76 6.73 0.69
C GLN A 45 -15.34 6.07 1.95
N VAL A 46 -15.71 6.85 2.96
CA VAL A 46 -16.02 6.33 4.29
C VAL A 46 -17.53 6.28 4.57
N GLY A 47 -18.28 7.25 4.09
CA GLY A 47 -19.69 7.43 4.38
C GLY A 47 -19.99 8.04 5.75
N ARG A 48 -21.07 8.83 5.82
CA ARG A 48 -21.43 9.60 7.03
C ARG A 48 -21.57 8.75 8.30
N LYS A 49 -22.10 7.53 8.18
CA LYS A 49 -22.34 6.65 9.33
C LYS A 49 -21.01 6.30 10.04
N ARG A 50 -19.96 6.03 9.29
CA ARG A 50 -18.65 5.63 9.83
C ARG A 50 -17.87 6.80 10.37
N ILE A 51 -17.96 7.97 9.71
CA ILE A 51 -17.44 9.22 10.28
C ILE A 51 -18.07 9.46 11.65
N ARG A 52 -19.40 9.25 11.77
CA ARG A 52 -20.08 9.35 13.06
C ARG A 52 -19.60 8.32 14.07
N THR A 53 -19.30 7.09 13.66
CA THR A 53 -18.73 6.06 14.55
C THR A 53 -17.41 6.53 15.18
N VAL A 54 -16.54 7.20 14.40
CA VAL A 54 -15.29 7.78 14.91
C VAL A 54 -15.56 8.94 15.87
N ILE A 55 -16.48 9.84 15.53
CA ILE A 55 -16.90 10.95 16.41
C ILE A 55 -17.46 10.40 17.73
N ASP A 56 -18.25 9.34 17.66
CA ASP A 56 -18.88 8.72 18.83
C ASP A 56 -17.84 8.13 19.82
N ALA A 57 -16.65 7.74 19.36
CA ALA A 57 -15.55 7.30 20.21
C ALA A 57 -15.06 8.43 21.18
N PHE A 58 -15.35 9.67 20.85
CA PHE A 58 -14.96 10.84 21.67
C PHE A 58 -16.04 11.38 22.60
N LYS A 59 -17.26 10.79 22.61
CA LYS A 59 -18.39 11.34 23.38
C LYS A 59 -18.13 11.57 24.86
N THR A 60 -17.27 10.75 25.47
CA THR A 60 -16.96 10.82 26.90
C THR A 60 -15.58 11.41 27.20
N SER A 61 -14.84 11.82 26.15
CA SER A 61 -13.45 12.28 26.32
C SER A 61 -13.32 13.73 26.75
N GLY A 62 -14.35 14.56 26.51
CA GLY A 62 -14.28 16.00 26.70
C GLY A 62 -13.43 16.75 25.68
N LEU A 63 -12.92 16.06 24.64
CA LEU A 63 -12.08 16.67 23.61
C LEU A 63 -12.90 17.48 22.60
N THR A 64 -12.30 18.55 22.10
CA THR A 64 -12.90 19.38 21.03
C THR A 64 -12.45 18.85 19.66
N LEU A 65 -13.40 18.56 18.78
CA LEU A 65 -13.12 18.00 17.47
C LEU A 65 -13.31 19.03 16.35
N GLY A 66 -12.29 19.25 15.53
CA GLY A 66 -12.44 19.81 14.20
C GLY A 66 -12.83 18.70 13.21
N ILE A 67 -13.72 18.98 12.24
CA ILE A 67 -14.15 17.97 11.27
C ILE A 67 -14.18 18.58 9.88
N TYR A 68 -13.48 17.96 8.92
CA TYR A 68 -13.61 18.20 7.50
C TYR A 68 -13.82 16.87 6.76
N ASP A 69 -15.03 16.64 6.28
CA ASP A 69 -15.48 15.36 5.74
C ASP A 69 -15.72 15.37 4.21
N ARG A 70 -15.12 16.34 3.50
CA ARG A 70 -15.30 16.55 2.06
C ARG A 70 -13.98 16.50 1.30
N LEU A 71 -13.01 15.72 1.78
CA LEU A 71 -11.78 15.55 1.02
C LEU A 71 -12.09 14.90 -0.33
N PRO A 72 -11.52 15.42 -1.42
CA PRO A 72 -11.64 14.83 -2.75
C PRO A 72 -10.81 13.56 -2.87
N ASP A 73 -11.13 12.72 -3.87
CA ASP A 73 -10.39 11.48 -4.17
C ASP A 73 -9.07 11.75 -4.93
N ARG A 74 -8.75 13.01 -5.19
CA ARG A 74 -7.46 13.45 -5.75
C ARG A 74 -6.91 14.60 -4.92
N PRO A 75 -5.58 14.68 -4.75
CA PRO A 75 -4.97 15.83 -4.07
C PRO A 75 -5.32 17.14 -4.80
N GLU A 76 -5.82 18.11 -4.05
CA GLU A 76 -6.12 19.46 -4.57
C GLU A 76 -5.22 20.48 -3.86
N PRO A 77 -4.19 21.01 -4.52
CA PRO A 77 -3.26 21.98 -3.91
C PRO A 77 -3.97 23.19 -3.31
N ASP A 78 -5.04 23.69 -3.94
CA ASP A 78 -5.80 24.87 -3.49
C ASP A 78 -6.59 24.61 -2.20
N LEU A 79 -6.84 23.37 -1.84
CA LEU A 79 -7.52 22.99 -0.60
C LEU A 79 -6.58 23.10 0.62
N MET A 80 -5.27 22.95 0.43
CA MET A 80 -4.30 22.94 1.52
C MET A 80 -4.29 24.22 2.38
N PRO A 81 -4.31 25.44 1.80
CA PRO A 81 -4.41 26.68 2.59
C PRO A 81 -5.71 26.76 3.41
N VAL A 82 -6.82 26.23 2.87
CA VAL A 82 -8.12 26.21 3.56
C VAL A 82 -8.06 25.29 4.79
N LEU A 83 -7.54 24.07 4.63
CA LEU A 83 -7.38 23.12 5.72
C LEU A 83 -6.41 23.63 6.78
N ALA A 84 -5.30 24.26 6.37
CA ALA A 84 -4.33 24.84 7.29
C ALA A 84 -4.92 26.02 8.10
N ARG A 85 -5.78 26.83 7.48
CA ARG A 85 -6.52 27.88 8.19
C ARG A 85 -7.48 27.26 9.19
N MET A 86 -8.29 26.29 8.76
CA MET A 86 -9.23 25.58 9.63
C MET A 86 -8.51 24.93 10.83
N PHE A 87 -7.34 24.35 10.61
CA PHE A 87 -6.52 23.76 11.67
C PHE A 87 -6.10 24.83 12.70
N ARG A 88 -5.61 26.01 12.23
CA ARG A 88 -5.17 27.11 13.12
C ARG A 88 -6.33 27.76 13.85
N ASP A 89 -7.40 28.10 13.13
CA ASP A 89 -8.56 28.78 13.70
C ASP A 89 -9.29 27.91 14.74
N GLY A 90 -9.28 26.57 14.53
CA GLY A 90 -9.79 25.58 15.46
C GLY A 90 -8.83 25.24 16.62
N ALA A 91 -7.64 25.90 16.70
CA ALA A 91 -6.58 25.57 17.63
C ALA A 91 -6.27 24.07 17.69
N CYS A 92 -6.33 23.40 16.54
CA CYS A 92 -6.07 21.97 16.44
C CYS A 92 -4.59 21.66 16.72
N ASP A 93 -4.33 20.51 17.36
CA ASP A 93 -3.00 20.07 17.78
C ASP A 93 -2.57 18.74 17.18
N SER A 94 -3.47 18.04 16.48
CA SER A 94 -3.27 16.73 15.91
C SER A 94 -4.20 16.49 14.72
N VAL A 95 -3.93 15.44 13.94
CA VAL A 95 -4.75 15.06 12.78
C VAL A 95 -5.20 13.61 12.93
N ILE A 96 -6.47 13.35 12.65
CA ILE A 96 -7.02 12.01 12.47
C ILE A 96 -7.53 11.90 11.03
N VAL A 97 -7.03 10.96 10.26
CA VAL A 97 -7.47 10.74 8.90
C VAL A 97 -8.23 9.41 8.77
N LEU A 98 -9.38 9.45 8.09
CA LEU A 98 -10.22 8.29 7.82
C LEU A 98 -10.21 8.04 6.30
N GLY A 99 -9.61 6.95 5.88
CA GLY A 99 -9.57 6.59 4.46
C GLY A 99 -8.25 5.96 4.03
N HIS A 100 -7.97 6.11 2.74
CA HIS A 100 -6.76 5.60 2.07
C HIS A 100 -6.40 6.50 0.88
N GLY A 101 -5.25 6.24 0.26
CA GLY A 101 -4.78 6.95 -0.94
C GLY A 101 -4.67 8.45 -0.72
N SER A 102 -5.18 9.24 -1.67
CA SER A 102 -5.07 10.71 -1.68
C SER A 102 -5.63 11.41 -0.43
N VAL A 103 -6.61 10.80 0.24
CA VAL A 103 -7.16 11.34 1.49
C VAL A 103 -6.09 11.33 2.59
N VAL A 104 -5.31 10.24 2.66
CA VAL A 104 -4.18 10.13 3.60
C VAL A 104 -3.01 11.00 3.17
N ASP A 105 -2.72 11.07 1.87
CA ASP A 105 -1.72 11.97 1.33
C ASP A 105 -2.00 13.43 1.71
N THR A 106 -3.24 13.88 1.53
CA THR A 106 -3.68 15.22 1.94
C THR A 106 -3.45 15.46 3.44
N ALA A 107 -3.75 14.47 4.28
CA ALA A 107 -3.54 14.58 5.73
C ALA A 107 -2.05 14.66 6.10
N LYS A 108 -1.19 13.86 5.46
CA LYS A 108 0.27 13.90 5.64
C LYS A 108 0.85 15.26 5.20
N CYS A 109 0.43 15.76 4.04
CA CYS A 109 0.84 17.07 3.54
C CYS A 109 0.36 18.21 4.44
N LEU A 110 -0.90 18.16 4.92
CA LEU A 110 -1.39 19.13 5.88
C LEU A 110 -0.59 19.08 7.18
N ASN A 111 -0.34 17.89 7.72
CA ASN A 111 0.43 17.74 8.95
C ASN A 111 1.84 18.33 8.82
N LEU A 112 2.51 18.09 7.69
CA LEU A 112 3.79 18.73 7.38
C LEU A 112 3.65 20.27 7.37
N MET A 113 2.66 20.80 6.65
CA MET A 113 2.40 22.23 6.53
C MET A 113 2.17 22.92 7.90
N VAL A 114 1.31 22.36 8.73
CA VAL A 114 0.94 23.00 10.02
C VAL A 114 2.01 22.79 11.11
N SER A 115 2.90 21.81 10.95
CA SER A 115 3.98 21.54 11.90
C SER A 115 5.22 22.39 11.60
N THR A 116 5.51 22.68 10.33
CA THR A 116 6.77 23.32 9.90
C THR A 116 6.60 24.74 9.38
N GLY A 117 5.37 25.25 9.28
CA GLY A 117 5.07 26.53 8.62
C GLY A 117 5.20 26.48 7.10
N PHE A 118 5.36 25.32 6.53
CA PHE A 118 5.41 25.05 5.07
C PHE A 118 6.54 25.76 4.29
N HIS A 119 7.69 25.87 4.86
CA HIS A 119 8.88 26.36 4.17
C HIS A 119 9.93 25.28 3.94
N GLY A 120 9.52 23.99 3.98
CA GLY A 120 10.42 22.86 3.77
C GLY A 120 10.87 22.78 2.30
N THR A 121 12.17 22.69 2.09
CA THR A 121 12.77 22.33 0.81
C THR A 121 12.82 20.82 0.69
N PHE A 122 12.50 20.31 -0.51
CA PHE A 122 12.64 18.92 -0.86
C PHE A 122 13.75 18.77 -1.89
N ASP A 123 14.52 17.70 -1.81
CA ASP A 123 15.49 17.35 -2.86
C ASP A 123 14.78 16.82 -4.12
N ASP A 124 15.55 16.55 -5.19
CA ASP A 124 15.01 16.05 -6.45
C ASP A 124 14.32 14.68 -6.31
N ALA A 125 14.61 13.94 -5.24
CA ALA A 125 13.94 12.68 -4.90
C ALA A 125 12.71 12.86 -4.01
N GLY A 126 12.26 14.11 -3.74
CA GLY A 126 11.11 14.41 -2.88
C GLY A 126 11.38 14.21 -1.39
N ARG A 127 12.66 14.13 -0.97
CA ARG A 127 13.02 14.03 0.45
C ARG A 127 13.13 15.42 1.05
N HIS A 128 12.66 15.57 2.28
CA HIS A 128 12.81 16.83 3.01
C HIS A 128 14.31 17.07 3.29
N VAL A 129 14.85 18.20 2.81
CA VAL A 129 16.28 18.52 2.93
C VAL A 129 16.61 18.99 4.35
N ASP A 130 15.73 19.80 4.94
CA ASP A 130 15.88 20.26 6.31
C ASP A 130 15.03 19.36 7.21
N ASP A 131 15.58 18.80 8.29
CA ASP A 131 14.78 18.03 9.25
C ASP A 131 13.71 18.98 9.86
N PRO A 132 12.41 18.76 9.57
CA PRO A 132 11.36 19.64 10.05
C PRO A 132 11.16 19.56 11.57
N GLY A 133 11.95 18.75 12.24
CA GLY A 133 11.67 18.39 13.62
C GLY A 133 10.46 17.45 13.73
N PRO A 134 9.96 17.21 14.95
CA PRO A 134 8.80 16.34 15.16
C PRO A 134 7.53 16.98 14.55
N LEU A 135 6.82 16.22 13.73
CA LEU A 135 5.49 16.62 13.26
C LEU A 135 4.45 16.39 14.37
N ARG A 136 3.28 16.98 14.19
CA ARG A 136 2.14 16.76 15.09
C ARG A 136 1.66 15.31 15.00
N PRO A 137 1.00 14.76 16.02
CA PRO A 137 0.44 13.42 15.96
C PRO A 137 -0.51 13.28 14.77
N LEU A 138 -0.26 12.25 13.95
CA LEU A 138 -1.14 11.85 12.84
C LEU A 138 -1.64 10.44 13.12
N MET A 139 -2.95 10.28 13.24
CA MET A 139 -3.60 8.99 13.44
C MET A 139 -4.37 8.58 12.20
N LEU A 140 -4.14 7.36 11.75
CA LEU A 140 -4.82 6.76 10.62
C LEU A 140 -5.94 5.85 11.12
N VAL A 141 -7.16 6.06 10.64
CA VAL A 141 -8.26 5.09 10.71
C VAL A 141 -8.37 4.41 9.35
N ALA A 142 -7.84 3.20 9.26
CA ALA A 142 -7.75 2.45 8.02
C ALA A 142 -9.11 1.98 7.52
N THR A 143 -9.29 1.96 6.20
CA THR A 143 -10.48 1.48 5.51
C THR A 143 -10.12 0.45 4.46
N ALA A 144 -11.07 -0.36 4.01
CA ALA A 144 -10.86 -1.27 2.89
C ALA A 144 -10.55 -0.50 1.60
N GLY A 145 -9.62 -0.99 0.79
CA GLY A 145 -9.17 -0.37 -0.47
C GLY A 145 -7.85 0.41 -0.35
N GLY A 146 -7.20 0.40 0.82
CA GLY A 146 -5.82 0.86 0.95
C GLY A 146 -4.82 -0.04 0.22
N ASN A 147 -3.60 0.43 0.03
CA ASN A 147 -2.54 -0.31 -0.64
C ASN A 147 -1.26 -0.43 0.21
N GLY A 148 -1.31 0.07 1.45
CA GLY A 148 -0.18 0.10 2.38
C GLY A 148 0.61 1.41 2.35
N ASP A 149 0.49 2.26 1.34
CA ASP A 149 1.17 3.56 1.30
C ASP A 149 0.72 4.48 2.44
N GLU A 150 -0.47 4.25 2.99
CA GLU A 150 -1.05 5.01 4.10
C GLU A 150 -0.14 5.03 5.32
N VAL A 151 0.56 3.92 5.58
CA VAL A 151 1.44 3.75 6.76
C VAL A 151 2.91 4.00 6.45
N THR A 152 3.23 4.45 5.25
CA THR A 152 4.59 4.80 4.84
C THR A 152 4.93 6.27 5.10
N GLY A 153 6.19 6.61 4.95
CA GLY A 153 6.66 7.99 4.89
C GLY A 153 6.54 8.64 3.51
N PHE A 154 5.71 8.09 2.61
CA PHE A 154 5.39 8.71 1.33
C PHE A 154 4.10 9.53 1.41
N ALA A 155 4.03 10.59 0.62
CA ALA A 155 2.82 11.35 0.35
C ALA A 155 2.90 11.99 -1.04
N ASN A 156 1.74 12.20 -1.68
CA ASN A 156 1.63 12.92 -2.95
C ASN A 156 0.91 14.25 -2.71
N ASP A 157 1.55 15.38 -3.06
CA ASP A 157 0.96 16.71 -2.90
C ASP A 157 0.18 17.19 -4.13
N GLY A 158 0.00 16.31 -5.12
CA GLY A 158 -0.65 16.62 -6.41
C GLY A 158 0.35 17.06 -7.49
N VAL A 159 1.58 17.37 -7.13
CA VAL A 159 2.66 17.80 -8.04
C VAL A 159 3.84 16.83 -7.99
N ARG A 160 4.20 16.36 -6.80
CA ARG A 160 5.37 15.51 -6.57
C ARG A 160 5.12 14.49 -5.47
N ARG A 161 5.90 13.41 -5.49
CA ARG A 161 5.93 12.41 -4.41
C ARG A 161 6.95 12.84 -3.36
N LEU A 162 6.49 13.04 -2.14
CA LEU A 162 7.30 13.38 -0.98
C LEU A 162 7.76 12.10 -0.28
N ARG A 163 8.96 12.11 0.29
CA ARG A 163 9.49 10.98 1.09
C ARG A 163 10.18 11.50 2.35
N SER A 164 9.63 11.16 3.51
CA SER A 164 10.25 11.39 4.81
C SER A 164 9.72 10.39 5.84
N PRO A 165 10.55 9.79 6.70
CA PRO A 165 10.07 8.97 7.82
C PRO A 165 9.12 9.73 8.74
N ARG A 166 9.18 11.06 8.77
CA ARG A 166 8.31 11.92 9.58
C ARG A 166 6.86 11.93 9.11
N LEU A 167 6.60 11.60 7.82
CA LEU A 167 5.24 11.53 7.28
C LEU A 167 4.50 10.25 7.66
N THR A 168 5.19 9.28 8.26
CA THR A 168 4.57 8.05 8.75
C THR A 168 3.58 8.39 9.87
N PRO A 169 2.33 7.89 9.82
CA PRO A 169 1.39 8.06 10.93
C PRO A 169 1.95 7.51 12.23
N THR A 170 1.62 8.15 13.36
CA THR A 170 2.05 7.69 14.68
C THR A 170 1.29 6.44 15.11
N THR A 171 0.01 6.36 14.76
CA THR A 171 -0.86 5.24 15.13
C THR A 171 -1.84 4.93 14.00
N ALA A 172 -2.03 3.64 13.70
CA ALA A 172 -3.08 3.15 12.81
C ALA A 172 -4.12 2.34 13.60
N PHE A 173 -5.39 2.57 13.24
CA PHE A 173 -6.55 1.86 13.80
C PHE A 173 -7.19 1.00 12.72
N ILE A 174 -7.30 -0.29 12.96
CA ILE A 174 -7.94 -1.27 12.08
C ILE A 174 -9.13 -1.86 12.83
N ASP A 175 -10.33 -1.32 12.61
CA ASP A 175 -11.56 -1.72 13.27
C ASP A 175 -12.58 -2.29 12.27
N PRO A 176 -13.18 -3.46 12.53
CA PRO A 176 -14.21 -4.03 11.67
C PRO A 176 -15.39 -3.06 11.39
N ALA A 177 -15.65 -2.12 12.28
CA ALA A 177 -16.69 -1.10 12.08
C ALA A 177 -16.38 -0.16 10.91
N MET A 178 -15.10 -0.01 10.54
CA MET A 178 -14.64 0.82 9.43
C MET A 178 -14.55 0.06 8.10
N MET A 179 -14.66 -1.28 8.13
CA MET A 179 -14.62 -2.09 6.92
C MET A 179 -15.94 -1.93 6.15
N VAL A 180 -15.89 -1.07 5.17
CA VAL A 180 -17.04 -0.68 4.33
C VAL A 180 -17.27 -1.73 3.26
N ASP A 181 -18.54 -1.94 2.86
CA ASP A 181 -18.86 -2.58 1.60
C ASP A 181 -18.50 -1.61 0.46
N ARG A 182 -17.26 -1.70 0.00
CA ARG A 182 -16.80 -1.03 -1.21
C ARG A 182 -16.98 -1.95 -2.40
N ASN A 183 -16.84 -1.35 -3.59
CA ASN A 183 -16.69 -2.10 -4.82
C ASN A 183 -15.53 -3.11 -4.66
N ASP A 184 -15.77 -4.36 -5.03
CA ASP A 184 -14.77 -5.41 -4.92
C ASP A 184 -13.50 -5.09 -5.72
N HIS A 185 -13.63 -4.36 -6.83
CA HIS A 185 -12.48 -3.93 -7.65
C HIS A 185 -11.52 -3.01 -6.88
N ASP A 186 -12.04 -2.04 -6.11
CA ASP A 186 -11.20 -1.13 -5.31
C ASP A 186 -10.44 -1.88 -4.21
N VAL A 187 -11.11 -2.87 -3.59
CA VAL A 187 -10.50 -3.70 -2.56
C VAL A 187 -9.39 -4.58 -3.14
N VAL A 188 -9.65 -5.17 -4.30
CA VAL A 188 -8.69 -6.02 -5.01
C VAL A 188 -7.52 -5.21 -5.51
N ASP A 189 -7.76 -4.05 -6.14
CA ASP A 189 -6.71 -3.16 -6.65
C ASP A 189 -5.70 -2.82 -5.54
N GLY A 190 -6.17 -2.29 -4.41
CA GLY A 190 -5.30 -1.96 -3.29
C GLY A 190 -4.57 -3.17 -2.71
N ALA A 191 -5.24 -4.33 -2.61
CA ALA A 191 -4.62 -5.55 -2.10
C ALA A 191 -3.54 -6.11 -3.05
N LEU A 192 -3.75 -6.01 -4.36
CA LEU A 192 -2.76 -6.42 -5.37
C LEU A 192 -1.54 -5.52 -5.38
N ILE A 193 -1.72 -4.19 -5.27
CA ILE A 193 -0.60 -3.25 -5.11
C ILE A 193 0.23 -3.65 -3.88
N ALA A 194 -0.42 -3.88 -2.74
CA ALA A 194 0.26 -4.27 -1.51
C ALA A 194 0.96 -5.64 -1.63
N LEU A 195 0.35 -6.61 -2.32
CA LEU A 195 0.97 -7.92 -2.57
C LEU A 195 2.25 -7.78 -3.39
N VAL A 196 2.22 -7.01 -4.47
CA VAL A 196 3.40 -6.78 -5.31
C VAL A 196 4.48 -6.04 -4.55
N HIS A 197 4.14 -5.00 -3.79
CA HIS A 197 5.09 -4.30 -2.91
C HIS A 197 5.75 -5.25 -1.90
N ALA A 198 4.99 -6.19 -1.34
CA ALA A 198 5.53 -7.19 -0.42
C ALA A 198 6.50 -8.15 -1.12
N VAL A 199 6.15 -8.64 -2.32
CA VAL A 199 7.02 -9.53 -3.10
C VAL A 199 8.31 -8.81 -3.51
N GLU A 200 8.22 -7.60 -4.04
CA GLU A 200 9.38 -6.79 -4.42
C GLU A 200 10.28 -6.49 -3.22
N ALA A 201 9.70 -6.10 -2.08
CA ALA A 201 10.44 -5.85 -0.85
C ALA A 201 11.11 -7.12 -0.30
N PHE A 202 10.50 -8.30 -0.49
CA PHE A 202 11.11 -9.58 -0.08
C PHE A 202 12.30 -9.95 -0.98
N LEU A 203 12.20 -9.69 -2.28
CA LEU A 203 13.22 -10.02 -3.28
C LEU A 203 14.36 -8.98 -3.32
N ASP A 204 14.20 -7.79 -2.73
CA ASP A 204 15.24 -6.76 -2.69
C ASP A 204 16.48 -7.27 -1.95
N ASP A 205 17.65 -7.20 -2.60
CA ASP A 205 18.92 -7.60 -2.02
C ASP A 205 19.35 -6.76 -0.82
N ALA A 206 18.96 -5.48 -0.80
CA ALA A 206 19.23 -4.55 0.29
C ALA A 206 18.26 -4.71 1.48
N ALA A 207 17.18 -5.48 1.31
CA ALA A 207 16.17 -5.65 2.37
C ALA A 207 16.71 -6.46 3.55
N GLY A 208 16.63 -5.87 4.74
CA GLY A 208 16.97 -6.54 5.99
C GLY A 208 15.91 -7.55 6.45
N PRO A 209 16.19 -8.34 7.49
CA PRO A 209 15.31 -9.41 7.97
C PRO A 209 13.94 -8.90 8.45
N MET A 210 13.87 -7.70 9.02
CA MET A 210 12.61 -7.09 9.44
C MET A 210 11.71 -6.80 8.25
N CYS A 211 12.26 -6.20 7.18
CA CYS A 211 11.55 -5.95 5.94
C CYS A 211 10.94 -7.25 5.37
N ARG A 212 11.73 -8.32 5.29
CA ARG A 212 11.28 -9.63 4.80
C ARG A 212 10.22 -10.27 5.68
N ALA A 213 10.31 -10.13 7.01
CA ALA A 213 9.29 -10.64 7.93
C ALA A 213 7.94 -9.95 7.73
N TYR A 214 7.94 -8.62 7.53
CA TYR A 214 6.72 -7.88 7.21
C TYR A 214 6.17 -8.26 5.83
N ALA A 215 7.01 -8.37 4.82
CA ALA A 215 6.63 -8.79 3.47
C ALA A 215 5.99 -10.20 3.48
N HIS A 216 6.60 -11.13 4.19
CA HIS A 216 6.09 -12.49 4.38
C HIS A 216 4.70 -12.48 5.04
N THR A 217 4.53 -11.73 6.12
CA THR A 217 3.24 -11.58 6.81
C THR A 217 2.18 -10.99 5.87
N ALA A 218 2.54 -9.97 5.08
CA ALA A 218 1.66 -9.34 4.12
C ALA A 218 1.15 -10.33 3.07
N MET A 219 2.06 -11.08 2.44
CA MET A 219 1.70 -12.10 1.44
C MET A 219 0.74 -13.15 2.03
N GLY A 220 1.06 -13.72 3.19
CA GLY A 220 0.22 -14.73 3.83
C GLY A 220 -1.20 -14.24 4.15
N LEU A 221 -1.33 -13.00 4.64
CA LEU A 221 -2.63 -12.42 4.96
C LEU A 221 -3.44 -12.12 3.68
N ILE A 222 -2.83 -11.52 2.67
CA ILE A 222 -3.52 -11.13 1.44
C ILE A 222 -3.96 -12.36 0.65
N VAL A 223 -3.04 -13.30 0.38
CA VAL A 223 -3.33 -14.49 -0.43
C VAL A 223 -4.41 -15.36 0.22
N LYS A 224 -4.37 -15.52 1.54
CA LYS A 224 -5.34 -16.31 2.27
C LYS A 224 -6.72 -15.69 2.35
N HIS A 225 -6.80 -14.38 2.57
CA HIS A 225 -8.06 -13.74 2.97
C HIS A 225 -8.77 -13.00 1.82
N LEU A 226 -8.05 -12.53 0.79
CA LEU A 226 -8.67 -11.79 -0.31
C LEU A 226 -9.72 -12.60 -1.10
N PRO A 227 -9.48 -13.88 -1.45
CA PRO A 227 -10.51 -14.70 -2.09
C PRO A 227 -11.78 -14.88 -1.21
N ALA A 228 -11.61 -14.98 0.11
CA ALA A 228 -12.74 -15.10 1.04
C ALA A 228 -13.56 -13.80 1.14
N VAL A 229 -12.90 -12.63 0.98
CA VAL A 229 -13.58 -11.33 0.87
C VAL A 229 -14.50 -11.31 -0.35
N LEU A 230 -14.02 -11.77 -1.51
CA LEU A 230 -14.81 -11.79 -2.75
C LEU A 230 -15.98 -12.77 -2.66
N ARG A 231 -15.78 -13.95 -2.09
CA ARG A 231 -16.86 -14.92 -1.81
C ARG A 231 -17.82 -14.50 -0.70
N LYS A 232 -17.66 -13.28 -0.14
CA LYS A 232 -18.48 -12.72 0.95
C LYS A 232 -18.48 -13.54 2.25
N THR A 233 -17.51 -14.45 2.44
CA THR A 233 -17.37 -15.26 3.64
C THR A 233 -16.78 -14.42 4.76
N ASP A 234 -17.45 -14.32 5.90
CA ASP A 234 -17.01 -13.50 7.05
C ASP A 234 -16.33 -12.19 6.64
N ARG A 235 -16.95 -11.49 5.67
CA ARG A 235 -16.34 -10.41 4.90
C ARG A 235 -15.59 -9.39 5.76
N LYS A 236 -16.19 -8.91 6.85
CA LYS A 236 -15.54 -7.89 7.71
C LYS A 236 -14.26 -8.42 8.36
N LYS A 237 -14.27 -9.65 8.84
CA LYS A 237 -13.09 -10.30 9.44
C LYS A 237 -11.97 -10.47 8.40
N ASN A 238 -12.34 -10.94 7.21
CA ASN A 238 -11.37 -11.13 6.13
C ASN A 238 -10.86 -9.79 5.58
N LEU A 239 -11.69 -8.75 5.49
CA LEU A 239 -11.22 -7.40 5.17
C LEU A 239 -10.23 -6.87 6.21
N CYS A 240 -10.48 -7.07 7.51
CA CYS A 240 -9.49 -6.70 8.53
C CYS A 240 -8.16 -7.43 8.35
N ALA A 241 -8.19 -8.70 7.98
CA ALA A 241 -6.96 -9.44 7.71
C ALA A 241 -6.23 -8.91 6.47
N VAL A 242 -6.94 -8.63 5.38
CA VAL A 242 -6.37 -8.00 4.17
C VAL A 242 -5.76 -6.63 4.51
N VAL A 243 -6.45 -5.77 5.26
CA VAL A 243 -5.93 -4.45 5.67
C VAL A 243 -4.69 -4.60 6.55
N ASN A 244 -4.64 -5.57 7.45
CA ASN A 244 -3.40 -5.86 8.20
C ASN A 244 -2.26 -6.31 7.26
N GLY A 245 -2.56 -7.08 6.22
CA GLY A 245 -1.60 -7.44 5.17
C GLY A 245 -1.10 -6.21 4.41
N GLN A 246 -1.99 -5.28 4.05
CA GLN A 246 -1.64 -4.02 3.38
C GLN A 246 -0.73 -3.14 4.27
N VAL A 247 -1.06 -3.03 5.56
CA VAL A 247 -0.21 -2.31 6.53
C VAL A 247 1.17 -2.95 6.65
N ALA A 248 1.24 -4.28 6.72
CA ALA A 248 2.51 -4.99 6.76
C ALA A 248 3.32 -4.78 5.46
N ALA A 249 2.66 -4.81 4.29
CA ALA A 249 3.30 -4.51 3.00
C ALA A 249 3.88 -3.10 2.97
N GLY A 250 3.15 -2.10 3.46
CA GLY A 250 3.62 -0.72 3.56
C GLY A 250 4.86 -0.57 4.45
N CYS A 251 4.89 -1.26 5.60
CA CYS A 251 6.05 -1.28 6.48
C CYS A 251 7.29 -1.92 5.79
N ALA A 252 7.10 -2.98 5.01
CA ALA A 252 8.16 -3.59 4.22
C ALA A 252 8.64 -2.66 3.11
N PHE A 253 7.71 -2.17 2.30
CA PHE A 253 7.97 -1.36 1.12
C PHE A 253 8.71 -0.05 1.44
N PHE A 254 8.35 0.62 2.53
CA PHE A 254 9.02 1.87 2.91
C PHE A 254 10.50 1.67 3.26
N SER A 255 10.88 0.47 3.70
CA SER A 255 12.24 0.09 4.07
C SER A 255 12.99 -0.69 2.98
N SER A 256 12.45 -0.73 1.76
CA SER A 256 13.04 -1.34 0.57
C SER A 256 13.15 -0.33 -0.58
N SER A 257 13.74 -0.75 -1.69
CA SER A 257 13.77 0.02 -2.93
C SER A 257 12.47 -0.21 -3.72
N PRO A 258 11.94 0.81 -4.44
CA PRO A 258 10.87 0.59 -5.39
C PRO A 258 11.27 -0.48 -6.42
N GLY A 259 10.42 -1.47 -6.62
CA GLY A 259 10.71 -2.56 -7.52
C GLY A 259 10.34 -2.25 -8.99
N ILE A 260 10.77 -3.12 -9.89
CA ILE A 260 10.60 -2.97 -11.33
C ILE A 260 9.14 -3.14 -11.76
N CYS A 261 8.41 -4.03 -11.10
CA CYS A 261 7.00 -4.29 -11.40
C CYS A 261 6.14 -3.03 -11.13
N HIS A 262 6.37 -2.36 -9.99
CA HIS A 262 5.73 -1.09 -9.67
C HIS A 262 6.05 0.00 -10.70
N ALA A 263 7.31 0.13 -11.09
CA ALA A 263 7.74 1.13 -12.05
C ALA A 263 7.12 0.90 -13.45
N LEU A 264 7.13 -0.36 -13.92
CA LEU A 264 6.51 -0.76 -15.18
C LEU A 264 5.00 -0.50 -15.19
N ALA A 265 4.28 -0.98 -14.17
CA ALA A 265 2.83 -0.81 -14.07
C ALA A 265 2.43 0.66 -14.01
N THR A 266 3.20 1.51 -13.30
CA THR A 266 2.96 2.95 -13.24
C THR A 266 3.12 3.60 -14.61
N GLY A 267 4.11 3.19 -15.39
CA GLY A 267 4.28 3.65 -16.77
C GLY A 267 3.13 3.20 -17.68
N LEU A 268 2.74 1.92 -17.58
CA LEU A 268 1.62 1.36 -18.38
C LEU A 268 0.29 2.05 -18.04
N LYS A 269 0.07 2.45 -16.79
CA LYS A 269 -1.15 3.13 -16.32
C LYS A 269 -1.44 4.43 -17.07
N GLU A 270 -0.43 5.10 -17.62
CA GLU A 270 -0.62 6.32 -18.43
C GLU A 270 -1.42 6.04 -19.72
N GLY A 271 -1.46 4.79 -20.18
CA GLY A 271 -2.08 4.39 -21.45
C GLY A 271 -3.38 3.59 -21.34
N THR A 272 -3.88 3.30 -20.14
CA THR A 272 -5.06 2.47 -19.93
C THR A 272 -5.89 2.91 -18.73
N ASP A 273 -7.17 2.60 -18.74
CA ASP A 273 -8.09 2.82 -17.61
C ASP A 273 -8.04 1.68 -16.56
N LEU A 274 -7.31 0.59 -16.84
CA LEU A 274 -7.18 -0.51 -15.89
C LEU A 274 -6.62 -0.04 -14.53
N PRO A 275 -7.12 -0.59 -13.40
CA PRO A 275 -6.55 -0.31 -12.08
C PRO A 275 -5.05 -0.64 -12.00
N LEU A 276 -4.28 0.14 -11.24
CA LEU A 276 -2.84 -0.05 -11.12
C LEU A 276 -2.46 -1.44 -10.59
N GLY A 277 -3.18 -1.92 -9.58
CA GLY A 277 -2.94 -3.24 -8.99
C GLY A 277 -3.21 -4.38 -9.98
N PHE A 278 -4.13 -4.18 -10.93
CA PHE A 278 -4.39 -5.17 -11.97
C PHE A 278 -3.21 -5.27 -12.94
N LEU A 279 -2.65 -4.13 -13.36
CA LEU A 279 -1.42 -4.10 -14.17
C LEU A 279 -0.23 -4.70 -13.42
N MET A 280 -0.08 -4.38 -12.14
CA MET A 280 0.96 -4.97 -11.29
C MET A 280 0.80 -6.48 -11.17
N ALA A 281 -0.42 -6.99 -11.01
CA ALA A 281 -0.71 -8.42 -10.94
C ALA A 281 -0.40 -9.14 -12.28
N THR A 282 -0.69 -8.50 -13.42
CA THR A 282 -0.33 -9.03 -14.74
C THR A 282 1.18 -9.20 -14.91
N LEU A 283 1.98 -8.27 -14.38
CA LEU A 283 3.44 -8.30 -14.48
C LEU A 283 4.11 -9.21 -13.45
N LEU A 284 3.47 -9.42 -12.29
CA LEU A 284 4.08 -10.09 -11.14
C LEU A 284 4.63 -11.49 -11.44
N PRO A 285 3.89 -12.43 -12.05
CA PRO A 285 4.40 -13.79 -12.29
C PRO A 285 5.64 -13.77 -13.21
N HIS A 286 5.68 -12.89 -14.18
CA HIS A 286 6.82 -12.74 -15.10
C HIS A 286 8.04 -12.16 -14.40
N MET A 287 7.85 -11.14 -13.54
CA MET A 287 8.91 -10.60 -12.70
C MET A 287 9.46 -11.65 -11.73
N VAL A 288 8.59 -12.47 -11.12
CA VAL A 288 9.00 -13.55 -10.22
C VAL A 288 9.74 -14.65 -10.99
N ALA A 289 9.32 -14.98 -12.23
CA ALA A 289 10.03 -15.92 -13.08
C ALA A 289 11.45 -15.44 -13.41
N GLU A 290 11.60 -14.17 -13.83
CA GLU A 290 12.91 -13.56 -14.08
C GLU A 290 13.80 -13.53 -12.83
N ALA A 291 13.22 -13.20 -11.66
CA ALA A 291 13.95 -13.28 -10.40
C ALA A 291 14.39 -14.71 -10.06
N GLY A 292 13.59 -15.72 -10.45
CA GLY A 292 13.89 -17.14 -10.25
C GLY A 292 15.15 -17.63 -10.94
N PHE A 293 15.52 -17.04 -12.08
CA PHE A 293 16.79 -17.36 -12.76
C PHE A 293 18.02 -16.89 -11.95
N ASN A 294 17.91 -15.75 -11.28
CA ASN A 294 19.03 -15.15 -10.55
C ASN A 294 19.05 -15.51 -9.06
N GLN A 295 17.88 -15.73 -8.47
CA GLN A 295 17.70 -15.92 -7.03
C GLN A 295 16.68 -17.07 -6.73
N PRO A 296 16.88 -18.30 -7.25
CA PRO A 296 15.89 -19.37 -7.16
C PRO A 296 15.52 -19.71 -5.70
N GLU A 297 16.49 -19.75 -4.80
CA GLU A 297 16.24 -20.04 -3.37
C GLU A 297 15.31 -18.99 -2.74
N ARG A 298 15.52 -17.69 -3.05
CA ARG A 298 14.72 -16.61 -2.51
C ARG A 298 13.32 -16.58 -3.09
N VAL A 299 13.17 -16.85 -4.39
CA VAL A 299 11.86 -17.01 -5.01
C VAL A 299 11.15 -18.24 -4.45
N GLY A 300 11.86 -19.34 -4.20
CA GLY A 300 11.31 -20.50 -3.52
C GLY A 300 10.79 -20.20 -2.10
N GLU A 301 11.48 -19.31 -1.35
CA GLU A 301 11.02 -18.87 -0.02
C GLU A 301 9.67 -18.11 -0.05
N LEU A 302 9.27 -17.50 -1.18
CA LEU A 302 7.94 -16.86 -1.35
C LEU A 302 6.80 -17.89 -1.27
N LEU A 303 7.07 -19.15 -1.51
CA LEU A 303 6.09 -20.24 -1.41
C LEU A 303 5.53 -20.37 0.01
N TYR A 304 6.40 -20.24 1.02
CA TYR A 304 6.04 -20.49 2.43
C TYR A 304 4.80 -19.70 2.89
N PRO A 305 4.69 -18.36 2.74
CA PRO A 305 3.51 -17.62 3.15
C PRO A 305 2.24 -17.97 2.37
N MET A 306 2.37 -18.58 1.19
CA MET A 306 1.25 -18.92 0.33
C MET A 306 0.65 -20.28 0.66
N VAL A 307 1.47 -21.27 1.03
CA VAL A 307 1.03 -22.66 1.27
C VAL A 307 1.11 -23.08 2.74
N GLY A 308 1.86 -22.39 3.58
CA GLY A 308 2.08 -22.73 4.98
C GLY A 308 3.23 -23.72 5.19
N GLU A 309 3.57 -23.93 6.48
CA GLU A 309 4.75 -24.69 6.91
C GLU A 309 4.71 -26.15 6.45
N ASP A 310 3.58 -26.82 6.63
CA ASP A 310 3.46 -28.26 6.36
C ASP A 310 3.74 -28.62 4.90
N ILE A 311 3.21 -27.82 3.97
CA ILE A 311 3.40 -28.04 2.53
C ILE A 311 4.82 -27.62 2.12
N PHE A 312 5.28 -26.48 2.61
CA PHE A 312 6.61 -25.97 2.28
C PHE A 312 7.72 -26.93 2.72
N ALA A 313 7.63 -27.49 3.94
CA ALA A 313 8.66 -28.33 4.53
C ALA A 313 8.87 -29.67 3.77
N VAL A 314 7.86 -30.18 3.09
CA VAL A 314 7.94 -31.44 2.33
C VAL A 314 8.24 -31.25 0.85
N MET A 315 8.24 -30.01 0.36
CA MET A 315 8.47 -29.74 -1.06
C MET A 315 9.99 -29.70 -1.37
N ALA A 316 10.38 -30.43 -2.41
CA ALA A 316 11.76 -30.43 -2.88
C ALA A 316 12.18 -29.02 -3.35
N ALA A 317 13.41 -28.62 -3.03
CA ALA A 317 13.89 -27.24 -3.24
C ALA A 317 13.83 -26.79 -4.72
N ASP A 318 14.08 -27.71 -5.65
CA ASP A 318 14.01 -27.48 -7.10
C ASP A 318 12.57 -27.25 -7.60
N LEU A 319 11.57 -27.68 -6.86
CA LEU A 319 10.16 -27.48 -7.19
C LEU A 319 9.56 -26.22 -6.55
N GLN A 320 10.23 -25.60 -5.58
CA GLN A 320 9.69 -24.43 -4.87
C GLN A 320 9.49 -23.22 -5.78
N THR A 321 10.48 -22.87 -6.60
CA THR A 321 10.41 -21.74 -7.53
C THR A 321 9.32 -21.91 -8.59
N PRO A 322 9.26 -23.00 -9.37
CA PRO A 322 8.18 -23.18 -10.35
C PRO A 322 6.80 -23.22 -9.67
N ARG A 323 6.70 -23.83 -8.49
CA ARG A 323 5.43 -23.84 -7.74
C ARG A 323 5.01 -22.45 -7.26
N THR A 324 5.94 -21.60 -6.85
CA THR A 324 5.67 -20.20 -6.48
C THR A 324 5.05 -19.44 -7.65
N ILE A 325 5.63 -19.55 -8.84
CA ILE A 325 5.11 -18.90 -10.05
C ILE A 325 3.71 -19.39 -10.39
N ALA A 326 3.51 -20.71 -10.39
CA ALA A 326 2.21 -21.33 -10.65
C ALA A 326 1.13 -20.85 -9.66
N LEU A 327 1.48 -20.71 -8.37
CA LEU A 327 0.55 -20.23 -7.35
C LEU A 327 0.09 -18.78 -7.55
N PHE A 328 0.92 -17.91 -8.10
CA PHE A 328 0.46 -16.56 -8.43
C PHE A 328 -0.60 -16.61 -9.53
N TRP A 329 -0.42 -17.42 -10.56
CA TRP A 329 -1.44 -17.62 -11.60
C TRP A 329 -2.74 -18.20 -11.02
N GLU A 330 -2.64 -19.28 -10.26
CA GLU A 330 -3.80 -19.90 -9.59
C GLU A 330 -4.55 -18.89 -8.68
N PHE A 331 -3.81 -18.05 -7.98
CA PHE A 331 -4.39 -17.00 -7.13
C PHE A 331 -5.14 -15.95 -7.94
N PHE A 332 -4.57 -15.46 -9.05
CA PHE A 332 -5.25 -14.49 -9.92
C PHE A 332 -6.45 -15.10 -10.63
N ASP A 333 -6.37 -16.36 -11.06
CA ASP A 333 -7.51 -17.08 -11.62
C ASP A 333 -8.65 -17.23 -10.60
N ALA A 334 -8.32 -17.52 -9.34
CA ALA A 334 -9.30 -17.59 -8.26
C ALA A 334 -9.97 -16.23 -7.97
N LEU A 335 -9.25 -15.11 -8.09
CA LEU A 335 -9.84 -13.77 -8.00
C LEU A 335 -10.70 -13.48 -9.22
N ASN A 336 -10.22 -13.82 -10.43
CA ASN A 336 -10.94 -13.62 -11.67
C ASN A 336 -12.25 -14.40 -11.74
N ALA A 337 -12.37 -15.53 -11.07
CA ALA A 337 -13.62 -16.27 -10.99
C ALA A 337 -14.76 -15.45 -10.35
N GLU A 338 -14.42 -14.53 -9.42
CA GLU A 338 -15.37 -13.74 -8.63
C GLU A 338 -15.53 -12.29 -9.14
N LEU A 339 -14.59 -11.77 -9.93
CA LEU A 339 -14.57 -10.38 -10.40
C LEU A 339 -15.35 -10.20 -11.71
N SER A 340 -16.03 -9.06 -11.88
CA SER A 340 -16.64 -8.64 -13.15
C SER A 340 -15.60 -8.05 -14.12
N LEU A 341 -14.78 -7.10 -13.64
CA LEU A 341 -13.59 -6.66 -14.38
C LEU A 341 -12.46 -7.63 -14.05
N LYS A 342 -11.88 -8.26 -15.07
CA LYS A 342 -10.85 -9.27 -14.87
C LYS A 342 -9.47 -8.64 -14.75
N ILE A 343 -8.61 -9.26 -13.94
CA ILE A 343 -7.17 -9.02 -13.97
C ILE A 343 -6.67 -9.59 -15.32
N PRO A 344 -6.02 -8.79 -16.17
CA PRO A 344 -5.50 -9.28 -17.43
C PRO A 344 -4.50 -10.42 -17.23
N THR A 345 -4.51 -11.40 -18.10
CA THR A 345 -3.52 -12.47 -18.10
C THR A 345 -2.30 -12.13 -18.97
N ALA A 346 -2.45 -11.15 -19.84
CA ALA A 346 -1.39 -10.61 -20.67
C ALA A 346 -1.50 -9.09 -20.82
N ILE A 347 -0.40 -8.41 -21.14
CA ILE A 347 -0.39 -6.97 -21.41
C ILE A 347 -1.21 -6.63 -22.66
N ASP A 348 -1.24 -7.52 -23.64
CA ASP A 348 -2.03 -7.32 -24.86
C ASP A 348 -3.54 -7.26 -24.54
N ASP A 349 -4.00 -7.90 -23.48
CA ASP A 349 -5.37 -7.80 -22.97
C ASP A 349 -5.68 -6.43 -22.32
N ALA A 350 -4.65 -5.65 -22.04
CA ALA A 350 -4.76 -4.31 -21.44
C ALA A 350 -5.00 -3.18 -22.45
N GLU A 351 -5.22 -3.52 -23.73
CA GLU A 351 -5.46 -2.58 -24.84
C GLU A 351 -4.36 -1.51 -25.02
N LEU A 352 -3.11 -1.85 -24.67
CA LEU A 352 -1.95 -0.97 -24.80
C LEU A 352 -1.36 -1.05 -26.21
N THR A 353 -0.98 0.12 -26.77
CA THR A 353 -0.33 0.19 -28.09
C THR A 353 1.16 -0.15 -28.00
N GLY A 354 1.73 -0.68 -29.11
CA GLY A 354 3.17 -0.94 -29.19
C GLY A 354 4.03 0.30 -28.88
N GLU A 355 3.61 1.49 -29.36
CA GLU A 355 4.30 2.75 -29.08
C GLU A 355 4.32 3.13 -27.57
N GLN A 356 3.25 2.82 -26.84
CA GLN A 356 3.20 3.05 -25.39
C GLN A 356 4.20 2.15 -24.67
N ILE A 357 4.26 0.88 -25.06
CA ILE A 357 5.20 -0.09 -24.48
C ILE A 357 6.65 0.31 -24.77
N GLU A 358 6.98 0.68 -26.01
CA GLU A 358 8.33 1.14 -26.40
C GLU A 358 8.75 2.42 -25.65
N ARG A 359 7.82 3.36 -25.45
CA ARG A 359 8.08 4.58 -24.66
C ARG A 359 8.43 4.24 -23.21
N ILE A 360 7.74 3.27 -22.61
CA ILE A 360 7.98 2.83 -21.23
C ILE A 360 9.32 2.10 -21.15
N GLN A 361 9.63 1.22 -22.11
CA GLN A 361 10.93 0.56 -22.22
C GLN A 361 12.07 1.57 -22.25
N SER A 362 12.01 2.54 -23.16
CA SER A 362 13.07 3.56 -23.30
C SER A 362 13.22 4.46 -22.08
N ARG A 363 12.13 4.75 -21.36
CA ARG A 363 12.15 5.57 -20.14
C ARG A 363 12.75 4.84 -18.94
N LEU A 364 12.54 3.53 -18.83
CA LEU A 364 13.02 2.70 -17.72
C LEU A 364 14.41 2.09 -18.00
N ALA A 365 14.79 1.95 -19.26
CA ALA A 365 16.12 1.49 -19.68
C ALA A 365 17.26 2.37 -19.16
N SER A 366 16.99 3.66 -18.93
CA SER A 366 17.97 4.58 -18.34
C SER A 366 18.35 4.31 -16.87
N GLY A 367 17.62 3.40 -16.18
CA GLY A 367 17.82 3.12 -14.74
C GLY A 367 17.85 1.64 -14.36
N SER A 368 17.66 0.72 -15.31
CA SER A 368 17.62 -0.73 -15.10
C SER A 368 18.41 -1.46 -16.20
N PRO A 369 18.92 -2.69 -15.99
CA PRO A 369 19.45 -3.47 -17.09
C PRO A 369 18.40 -3.57 -18.22
N ASP A 370 18.69 -2.99 -19.38
CA ASP A 370 17.79 -2.89 -20.54
C ASP A 370 17.09 -4.23 -20.87
N ASP A 371 17.81 -5.31 -20.67
CA ASP A 371 17.42 -6.68 -20.93
C ASP A 371 16.32 -7.19 -19.98
N LEU A 372 16.32 -6.79 -18.68
CA LEU A 372 15.35 -7.27 -17.70
C LEU A 372 13.95 -6.70 -17.94
N VAL A 373 13.86 -5.40 -18.24
CA VAL A 373 12.61 -4.72 -18.58
C VAL A 373 12.01 -5.36 -19.83
N ALA A 374 12.83 -5.58 -20.87
CA ALA A 374 12.40 -6.19 -22.12
C ALA A 374 11.85 -7.60 -21.91
N ARG A 375 12.56 -8.45 -21.14
CA ARG A 375 12.12 -9.83 -20.89
C ARG A 375 10.82 -9.91 -20.08
N ILE A 376 10.66 -9.08 -19.05
CA ILE A 376 9.41 -9.02 -18.27
C ILE A 376 8.24 -8.61 -19.16
N LEU A 377 8.41 -7.58 -20.00
CA LEU A 377 7.36 -7.10 -20.88
C LEU A 377 7.07 -8.10 -22.02
N GLU A 378 8.07 -8.76 -22.59
CA GLU A 378 7.91 -9.78 -23.60
C GLU A 378 7.16 -11.00 -23.06
N GLY A 379 7.57 -11.51 -21.89
CA GLY A 379 6.85 -12.57 -21.20
C GLY A 379 5.40 -12.20 -20.90
N ALA A 380 5.18 -10.98 -20.42
CA ALA A 380 3.86 -10.50 -20.07
C ALA A 380 2.95 -10.20 -21.28
N ARG A 381 3.49 -10.06 -22.53
CA ARG A 381 2.66 -9.88 -23.73
C ARG A 381 1.79 -11.10 -24.05
N HIS A 382 2.31 -12.29 -23.83
CA HIS A 382 1.70 -13.53 -24.32
C HIS A 382 1.01 -14.37 -23.23
N GLY A 383 1.05 -13.93 -21.96
CA GLY A 383 0.40 -14.61 -20.83
C GLY A 383 1.09 -15.91 -20.38
N ALA A 384 0.37 -16.71 -19.59
CA ALA A 384 0.89 -17.89 -18.89
C ALA A 384 1.54 -18.99 -19.77
N GLY A 385 1.32 -19.00 -21.08
CA GLY A 385 1.83 -20.04 -21.99
C GLY A 385 3.30 -19.91 -22.39
N THR A 386 4.00 -18.83 -22.00
CA THR A 386 5.38 -18.56 -22.47
C THR A 386 6.47 -18.90 -21.45
N ILE A 387 6.09 -19.37 -20.26
CA ILE A 387 7.07 -19.68 -19.18
C ILE A 387 7.59 -21.14 -19.26
N ASP A 388 7.11 -21.92 -20.22
CA ASP A 388 7.42 -23.36 -20.37
C ASP A 388 8.56 -23.65 -21.36
N ASN A 389 9.66 -22.90 -21.40
CA ASN A 389 10.87 -23.34 -22.12
C ASN A 389 12.16 -22.81 -21.50
#